data_d6a044afaeb1852f180131b9910499d0
#
_entry.id   d6a044afaeb1852f180131b9910499d0
#
_cell.length_a   1.000
_cell.length_b   1.000
_cell.length_c   1.000
_cell.angle_alpha   90.00
_cell.angle_beta   90.00
_cell.angle_gamma   90.00
#
_symmetry.space_group_name_H-M   'P 1'
#
loop_
_entity.id
_entity.type
_entity.pdbx_description
1 polymer ?
#
loop_
_entity_poly.entity_id
_entity_poly.type
_entity_poly.pdbx_seq_one_letter_code
_entity_poly.pdbx_strand_id
1 'polypeptide(L)'
;ALHLPFREPENAANPVRSGGVLSLWSRSGELKSKPLSELSHVTGASRGAGCSAQFGWYRGYYSRPMERSVGRLFSSHFIIFYWEDPMKELAKQYDPSQVEDRIYQFWLDGGYFHTKADPDKKPYTIVMPPPNVTGQLHMGHAVDNTMQDILIRTKRMQGYAALWVPGTDHASIATEAKVVEAMRAEGLTKEMVGRDGFLDRAWAWKTKYGNRIVSQLKKLGSSCDWERERFTMDEGCSEAVKEVFVRLYDKGLIYRGNRMVNWCPHCNTSISDAEVEYEEKDGSFWHLLYPVKETGEMLELATTRPETMLGDTAVAINGDDPRYAHLHGCHVVLPLLNKEIPIVCDEHADMTKGTGVVKITPAHDPNDFEVGLRHNLPIVRVFTYDGHMTGAADKAAADALFAAGKNTINEPEVLDCGKYAGMTTLEARKAILADLEAGGFLKEIEPLKHEVGTCYRCHSTIEPMVSKQWFVKMEPLAKPAIESVEKGEIKFVPERFTKNYMNWMKNTRDWCISRQL
;
A
#
# COMPACT_ATOMS: atom_id res chain seq x y z
N ALA A 1 -7.38 -6.42 -7.81
CA ALA A 1 -6.84 -7.20 -6.72
C ALA A 1 -6.62 -6.25 -5.53
N LEU A 2 -7.37 -6.47 -4.46
CA LEU A 2 -7.19 -5.74 -3.21
C LEU A 2 -5.88 -6.22 -2.58
N HIS A 3 -4.80 -5.44 -2.73
CA HIS A 3 -3.63 -5.56 -1.87
C HIS A 3 -3.97 -4.86 -0.55
N LEU A 4 -4.32 -5.65 0.46
CA LEU A 4 -4.32 -5.17 1.84
C LEU A 4 -2.87 -5.23 2.34
N PRO A 5 -2.27 -4.12 2.78
CA PRO A 5 -0.96 -4.15 3.40
C PRO A 5 -1.07 -4.82 4.76
N PHE A 6 -0.38 -5.93 4.93
CA PHE A 6 -0.17 -6.52 6.25
C PHE A 6 0.88 -5.68 6.99
N ARG A 7 0.46 -4.89 7.96
CA ARG A 7 1.36 -4.41 9.02
C ARG A 7 1.55 -5.56 10.00
N GLU A 8 2.79 -5.99 10.21
CA GLU A 8 3.13 -6.83 11.35
C GLU A 8 2.89 -6.06 12.65
N PRO A 9 2.25 -6.66 13.67
CA PRO A 9 2.16 -6.03 14.98
C PRO A 9 3.55 -6.01 15.63
N GLU A 10 3.95 -4.88 16.15
CA GLU A 10 5.09 -4.75 17.04
C GLU A 10 4.91 -5.72 18.22
N ASN A 11 5.77 -6.72 18.30
CA ASN A 11 6.05 -7.66 19.40
C ASN A 11 6.07 -9.15 18.96
N ALA A 12 6.68 -9.43 17.82
CA ALA A 12 7.21 -10.77 17.57
C ALA A 12 8.72 -10.62 17.35
N ALA A 13 9.52 -11.26 18.21
CA ALA A 13 10.96 -11.32 18.07
C ALA A 13 11.30 -11.97 16.73
N ASN A 14 11.66 -11.18 15.75
CA ASN A 14 12.13 -11.64 14.46
C ASN A 14 13.63 -11.99 14.56
N PRO A 15 14.07 -13.13 14.07
CA PRO A 15 15.49 -13.40 13.91
C PRO A 15 16.03 -12.55 12.75
N VAL A 16 16.89 -11.61 13.07
CA VAL A 16 17.64 -10.83 12.07
C VAL A 16 18.68 -11.73 11.43
N ARG A 17 18.58 -11.97 10.13
CA ARG A 17 19.61 -12.66 9.34
C ARG A 17 20.57 -11.64 8.75
N SER A 18 21.79 -11.62 9.27
CA SER A 18 22.93 -11.05 8.56
C SER A 18 24.07 -12.07 8.56
N GLY A 19 24.53 -12.46 7.37
CA GLY A 19 25.83 -13.10 7.17
C GLY A 19 26.12 -14.38 7.96
N GLY A 20 25.28 -15.44 7.84
CA GLY A 20 25.66 -16.78 8.29
C GLY A 20 25.74 -17.03 9.81
N VAL A 21 25.17 -16.14 10.64
CA VAL A 21 25.14 -16.29 12.10
C VAL A 21 23.69 -16.23 12.59
N LEU A 22 23.25 -17.23 13.34
CA LEU A 22 21.97 -17.24 14.03
C LEU A 22 22.17 -16.60 15.41
N SER A 23 21.52 -15.47 15.69
CA SER A 23 21.51 -14.86 17.02
C SER A 23 20.18 -15.09 17.73
N LEU A 24 20.26 -15.59 18.97
CA LEU A 24 19.11 -15.75 19.88
C LEU A 24 19.23 -14.71 20.99
N TRP A 25 18.18 -13.93 21.19
CA TRP A 25 18.08 -13.00 22.33
C TRP A 25 17.63 -13.74 23.60
N SER A 26 18.38 -13.59 24.70
CA SER A 26 17.95 -14.03 26.02
C SER A 26 17.31 -12.87 26.80
N ARG A 27 16.43 -13.18 27.76
CA ARG A 27 15.70 -12.21 28.59
C ARG A 27 16.55 -11.21 29.39
N SER A 28 17.87 -11.28 29.32
CA SER A 28 18.81 -10.40 30.03
C SER A 28 19.54 -9.38 29.15
N GLY A 29 19.20 -9.26 27.86
CA GLY A 29 19.72 -8.18 27.01
C GLY A 29 21.17 -8.32 26.52
N GLU A 30 21.84 -9.47 26.72
CA GLU A 30 23.21 -9.69 26.22
C GLU A 30 23.23 -10.61 25.00
N LEU A 31 23.93 -10.18 23.96
CA LEU A 31 24.15 -10.94 22.72
C LEU A 31 25.26 -11.99 22.95
N LYS A 32 24.95 -13.28 22.86
CA LYS A 32 25.95 -14.34 22.79
C LYS A 32 25.91 -14.99 21.41
N SER A 33 26.98 -14.82 20.64
CA SER A 33 27.22 -15.51 19.39
C SER A 33 28.17 -16.66 19.58
N LYS A 34 27.82 -17.87 19.11
CA LYS A 34 28.74 -19.00 18.98
C LYS A 34 28.86 -19.42 17.51
N PRO A 35 30.08 -19.72 17.03
CA PRO A 35 30.24 -20.22 15.66
C PRO A 35 29.81 -21.69 15.54
N LEU A 36 29.31 -22.05 14.37
CA LEU A 36 28.70 -23.35 14.01
C LEU A 36 29.64 -24.58 14.19
N SER A 37 30.93 -24.39 14.45
CA SER A 37 31.91 -25.47 14.62
C SER A 37 31.87 -26.18 16.00
N GLU A 38 31.11 -25.62 16.97
CA GLU A 38 31.05 -26.22 18.33
C GLU A 38 29.81 -27.07 18.62
N LEU A 39 28.96 -27.35 17.62
CA LEU A 39 27.72 -28.12 17.79
C LEU A 39 27.88 -29.65 17.56
N SER A 40 29.13 -30.15 17.47
CA SER A 40 29.40 -31.59 17.22
C SER A 40 29.52 -32.49 18.45
N HIS A 41 29.31 -31.99 19.65
CA HIS A 41 29.45 -32.78 20.88
C HIS A 41 28.27 -32.68 21.85
N VAL A 42 27.08 -33.08 21.42
CA VAL A 42 26.03 -33.53 22.36
C VAL A 42 25.25 -34.67 21.69
N THR A 43 25.88 -35.84 21.66
CA THR A 43 25.16 -37.12 21.57
C THR A 43 25.72 -38.04 22.62
N GLY A 44 25.22 -37.89 23.82
CA GLY A 44 25.35 -38.88 24.89
C GLY A 44 24.30 -39.96 24.68
N ALA A 45 24.77 -41.14 24.37
CA ALA A 45 23.98 -42.33 24.16
C ALA A 45 23.27 -42.83 25.42
N SER A 46 22.00 -43.17 25.31
CA SER A 46 21.42 -44.24 26.09
C SER A 46 20.85 -45.30 25.15
N ARG A 47 21.37 -46.51 25.25
CA ARG A 47 20.93 -47.72 24.55
C ARG A 47 19.56 -48.14 25.09
N GLY A 48 18.68 -48.56 24.20
CA GLY A 48 17.54 -49.36 24.59
C GLY A 48 16.39 -49.34 23.56
N ALA A 49 16.13 -50.52 23.01
CA ALA A 49 14.96 -50.98 22.30
C ALA A 49 14.88 -50.68 20.80
N GLY A 50 15.08 -51.73 20.03
CA GLY A 50 14.98 -51.77 18.59
C GLY A 50 13.57 -51.54 18.06
N CYS A 51 13.51 -50.80 17.00
CA CYS A 51 12.37 -50.82 16.07
C CYS A 51 12.96 -50.80 14.66
N SER A 52 12.94 -51.96 14.03
CA SER A 52 13.34 -52.13 12.63
C SER A 52 12.28 -51.51 11.75
N ALA A 53 12.55 -50.34 11.21
CA ALA A 53 11.74 -49.81 10.10
C ALA A 53 12.27 -50.38 8.78
N GLN A 54 11.59 -51.39 8.27
CA GLN A 54 11.77 -51.90 6.92
C GLN A 54 11.34 -50.82 5.91
N PHE A 55 12.29 -50.34 5.14
CA PHE A 55 12.01 -49.63 3.90
C PHE A 55 11.49 -50.64 2.88
N GLY A 56 10.17 -50.73 2.73
CA GLY A 56 9.51 -51.47 1.69
C GLY A 56 9.59 -50.75 0.35
N TRP A 57 10.40 -51.26 -0.56
CA TRP A 57 10.35 -50.87 -1.97
C TRP A 57 9.00 -51.33 -2.58
N TYR A 58 8.20 -50.42 -3.08
CA TYR A 58 7.03 -50.73 -3.87
C TYR A 58 7.47 -51.32 -5.22
N ARG A 59 7.49 -52.66 -5.27
CA ARG A 59 7.43 -53.45 -6.51
C ARG A 59 5.99 -53.93 -6.65
N GLY A 60 5.27 -53.38 -7.55
CA GLY A 60 3.93 -53.86 -7.83
C GLY A 60 3.33 -53.11 -9.02
N TYR A 61 3.32 -53.77 -10.11
CA TYR A 61 2.28 -53.97 -11.11
C TYR A 61 2.90 -54.22 -12.48
N TYR A 62 3.08 -55.51 -12.80
CA TYR A 62 2.85 -56.09 -14.11
C TYR A 62 2.93 -57.60 -13.99
N SER A 63 1.82 -58.25 -13.73
CA SER A 63 1.63 -59.69 -14.01
C SER A 63 0.16 -59.93 -14.37
N ARG A 64 -0.12 -59.97 -15.65
CA ARG A 64 -1.24 -60.82 -16.17
C ARG A 64 -0.63 -61.94 -16.96
N PRO A 65 -1.08 -63.20 -16.74
CA PRO A 65 -0.58 -64.34 -17.48
C PRO A 65 -1.20 -64.35 -18.88
N MET A 66 -0.38 -64.46 -19.90
CA MET A 66 -0.78 -64.81 -21.24
C MET A 66 -0.86 -66.34 -21.37
N GLU A 67 -2.05 -66.81 -21.71
CA GLU A 67 -2.32 -68.19 -22.07
C GLU A 67 -1.51 -68.63 -23.29
N ARG A 68 -1.05 -69.89 -23.23
CA ARG A 68 -0.33 -70.59 -24.29
C ARG A 68 -1.24 -70.86 -25.49
N SER A 69 -0.83 -70.38 -26.65
CA SER A 69 -1.17 -71.15 -27.91
C SER A 69 0.12 -71.34 -28.67
N VAL A 70 0.31 -72.63 -29.00
CA VAL A 70 1.45 -73.22 -29.68
C VAL A 70 1.40 -72.90 -31.18
N GLY A 71 2.50 -72.36 -31.70
CA GLY A 71 2.67 -72.22 -33.15
C GLY A 71 4.19 -72.10 -33.45
N ARG A 72 4.67 -73.12 -34.12
CA ARG A 72 6.08 -73.39 -34.49
C ARG A 72 6.63 -72.37 -35.47
N LEU A 73 7.99 -72.23 -35.38
CA LEU A 73 8.97 -71.88 -36.42
C LEU A 73 9.19 -70.35 -36.64
N PHE A 74 10.28 -69.82 -36.20
CA PHE A 74 11.43 -69.52 -37.09
C PHE A 74 12.66 -69.07 -36.26
N SER A 75 13.78 -69.59 -36.70
CA SER A 75 15.14 -69.48 -36.32
C SER A 75 15.64 -68.03 -36.15
N SER A 76 16.41 -67.86 -35.05
CA SER A 76 17.65 -67.08 -34.97
C SER A 76 17.70 -65.69 -35.59
N HIS A 77 17.73 -64.72 -34.74
CA HIS A 77 18.68 -63.63 -34.55
C HIS A 77 18.09 -62.68 -33.50
N PHE A 78 18.32 -63.01 -32.24
CA PHE A 78 18.20 -61.99 -31.18
C PHE A 78 19.35 -61.01 -31.44
N ILE A 79 19.12 -59.93 -32.16
CA ILE A 79 19.97 -58.76 -32.12
C ILE A 79 19.68 -58.06 -30.80
N ILE A 80 20.52 -58.36 -29.81
CA ILE A 80 20.62 -57.59 -28.60
C ILE A 80 21.22 -56.25 -29.04
N PHE A 81 20.35 -55.27 -29.28
CA PHE A 81 20.82 -53.88 -29.33
C PHE A 81 21.34 -53.55 -27.93
N TYR A 82 22.64 -53.78 -27.68
CA TYR A 82 23.33 -53.04 -26.68
C TYR A 82 23.31 -51.60 -27.11
N TRP A 83 22.43 -50.81 -26.48
CA TRP A 83 22.57 -49.38 -26.47
C TRP A 83 23.80 -49.10 -25.59
N GLU A 84 24.96 -49.16 -26.18
CA GLU A 84 26.15 -48.52 -25.65
C GLU A 84 26.06 -47.01 -25.97
N ASP A 85 25.09 -46.34 -25.34
CA ASP A 85 25.32 -44.94 -25.03
C ASP A 85 26.36 -44.92 -23.91
N PRO A 86 27.60 -44.50 -24.15
CA PRO A 86 28.56 -44.33 -23.09
C PRO A 86 27.92 -43.40 -22.08
N MET A 87 27.62 -43.91 -20.86
CA MET A 87 27.14 -43.03 -19.79
C MET A 87 28.12 -41.86 -19.70
N LYS A 88 27.68 -40.72 -20.21
CA LYS A 88 28.47 -39.52 -20.19
C LYS A 88 28.83 -39.26 -18.75
N GLU A 89 30.11 -39.31 -18.42
CA GLU A 89 30.59 -39.00 -17.08
C GLU A 89 30.03 -37.60 -16.72
N LEU A 90 29.27 -37.53 -15.64
CA LEU A 90 28.75 -36.24 -15.20
C LEU A 90 29.92 -35.35 -14.76
N ALA A 91 29.88 -34.08 -15.12
CA ALA A 91 30.87 -33.12 -14.65
C ALA A 91 30.92 -33.11 -13.12
N LYS A 92 32.10 -32.96 -12.56
CA LYS A 92 32.30 -32.95 -11.08
C LYS A 92 31.56 -31.78 -10.41
N GLN A 93 31.28 -30.71 -11.14
CA GLN A 93 30.53 -29.54 -10.68
C GLN A 93 29.35 -29.30 -11.60
N TYR A 94 28.22 -28.93 -11.00
CA TYR A 94 27.04 -28.50 -11.74
C TYR A 94 27.30 -27.13 -12.37
N ASP A 95 27.16 -27.03 -13.68
CA ASP A 95 27.22 -25.78 -14.43
C ASP A 95 25.80 -25.45 -14.94
N PRO A 96 25.10 -24.48 -14.32
CA PRO A 96 23.74 -24.13 -14.69
C PRO A 96 23.62 -23.67 -16.16
N SER A 97 24.66 -23.03 -16.70
CA SER A 97 24.65 -22.52 -18.08
C SER A 97 24.51 -23.59 -19.15
N GLN A 98 24.97 -24.82 -18.84
CA GLN A 98 24.87 -25.96 -19.76
C GLN A 98 23.54 -26.71 -19.68
N VAL A 99 22.77 -26.49 -18.63
CA VAL A 99 21.62 -27.34 -18.30
C VAL A 99 20.31 -26.56 -18.30
N GLU A 100 20.26 -25.41 -17.63
CA GLU A 100 19.00 -24.76 -17.27
C GLU A 100 18.22 -24.27 -18.50
N ASP A 101 18.85 -23.54 -19.40
CA ASP A 101 18.17 -22.98 -20.58
C ASP A 101 17.60 -24.09 -21.48
N ARG A 102 18.38 -25.17 -21.67
CA ARG A 102 17.94 -26.32 -22.49
C ARG A 102 16.77 -27.04 -21.86
N ILE A 103 16.77 -27.26 -20.54
CA ILE A 103 15.68 -27.94 -19.85
C ILE A 103 14.43 -27.03 -19.80
N TYR A 104 14.62 -25.75 -19.54
CA TYR A 104 13.50 -24.82 -19.51
C TYR A 104 12.81 -24.73 -20.88
N GLN A 105 13.60 -24.65 -21.96
CA GLN A 105 13.07 -24.66 -23.33
C GLN A 105 12.31 -25.96 -23.64
N PHE A 106 12.85 -27.11 -23.23
CA PHE A 106 12.16 -28.39 -23.36
C PHE A 106 10.79 -28.39 -22.66
N TRP A 107 10.67 -27.76 -21.50
CA TRP A 107 9.39 -27.64 -20.82
C TRP A 107 8.42 -26.73 -21.57
N LEU A 108 8.89 -25.64 -22.13
CA LEU A 108 8.09 -24.71 -22.94
C LEU A 108 7.60 -25.40 -24.22
N ASP A 109 8.47 -26.05 -24.96
CA ASP A 109 8.16 -26.74 -26.21
C ASP A 109 7.17 -27.89 -26.00
N GLY A 110 7.25 -28.56 -24.86
CA GLY A 110 6.31 -29.60 -24.45
C GLY A 110 4.96 -29.11 -23.92
N GLY A 111 4.79 -27.79 -23.76
CA GLY A 111 3.56 -27.18 -23.24
C GLY A 111 3.22 -27.60 -21.80
N TYR A 112 4.20 -28.03 -21.01
CA TYR A 112 3.97 -28.61 -19.67
C TYR A 112 3.42 -27.60 -18.65
N PHE A 113 3.51 -26.32 -18.91
CA PHE A 113 3.01 -25.25 -18.03
C PHE A 113 1.61 -24.79 -18.40
N HIS A 114 1.17 -25.11 -19.62
CA HIS A 114 -0.15 -24.77 -20.12
C HIS A 114 -1.22 -25.75 -19.61
N THR A 115 -2.38 -25.24 -19.23
CA THR A 115 -3.53 -26.07 -18.88
C THR A 115 -4.81 -25.48 -19.43
N LYS A 116 -5.77 -26.35 -19.71
CA LYS A 116 -7.14 -25.98 -20.11
C LYS A 116 -8.11 -26.39 -19.01
N ALA A 117 -9.28 -25.76 -19.00
CA ALA A 117 -10.36 -26.20 -18.14
C ALA A 117 -10.73 -27.64 -18.50
N ASP A 118 -10.74 -28.52 -17.52
CA ASP A 118 -11.02 -29.96 -17.66
C ASP A 118 -12.03 -30.32 -16.56
N PRO A 119 -13.28 -30.71 -16.93
CA PRO A 119 -14.32 -31.02 -15.95
C PRO A 119 -13.98 -32.26 -15.11
N ASP A 120 -13.12 -33.16 -15.62
CA ASP A 120 -12.73 -34.38 -14.94
C ASP A 120 -11.58 -34.17 -13.95
N LYS A 121 -10.97 -32.98 -13.91
CA LYS A 121 -9.86 -32.63 -13.03
C LYS A 121 -10.23 -31.51 -12.05
N LYS A 122 -9.76 -31.65 -10.82
CA LYS A 122 -9.88 -30.56 -9.85
C LYS A 122 -9.04 -29.36 -10.30
N PRO A 123 -9.62 -28.15 -10.37
CA PRO A 123 -8.87 -26.96 -10.70
C PRO A 123 -7.97 -26.54 -9.51
N TYR A 124 -6.80 -26.00 -9.81
CA TYR A 124 -5.94 -25.31 -8.86
C TYR A 124 -5.26 -24.13 -9.55
N THR A 125 -5.61 -22.92 -9.16
CA THR A 125 -5.14 -21.71 -9.83
C THR A 125 -4.43 -20.80 -8.85
N ILE A 126 -3.24 -20.34 -9.23
CA ILE A 126 -2.54 -19.21 -8.60
C ILE A 126 -2.48 -18.09 -9.61
N VAL A 127 -2.86 -16.89 -9.20
CA VAL A 127 -2.56 -15.65 -9.91
C VAL A 127 -1.34 -15.05 -9.23
N MET A 128 -0.23 -14.97 -9.94
CA MET A 128 1.00 -14.37 -9.42
C MET A 128 0.74 -12.93 -9.00
N PRO A 129 1.10 -12.50 -7.79
CA PRO A 129 1.17 -11.08 -7.49
C PRO A 129 2.11 -10.42 -8.51
N PRO A 130 1.59 -9.54 -9.40
CA PRO A 130 2.38 -9.09 -10.52
C PRO A 130 3.49 -8.14 -10.06
N PRO A 131 4.78 -8.42 -10.33
CA PRO A 131 5.86 -7.52 -9.96
C PRO A 131 5.73 -6.17 -10.65
N ASN A 132 6.03 -5.10 -9.90
CA ASN A 132 6.06 -3.74 -10.40
C ASN A 132 7.21 -3.54 -11.39
N VAL A 133 6.95 -2.88 -12.54
CA VAL A 133 7.99 -2.58 -13.55
C VAL A 133 8.91 -1.41 -13.13
N THR A 134 9.14 -1.26 -11.83
CA THR A 134 10.02 -0.21 -11.27
C THR A 134 11.51 -0.55 -11.40
N GLY A 135 11.84 -1.80 -11.67
CA GLY A 135 13.20 -2.28 -11.79
C GLY A 135 13.28 -3.79 -12.01
N GLN A 136 14.41 -4.37 -11.66
CA GLN A 136 14.64 -5.82 -11.73
C GLN A 136 14.19 -6.50 -10.42
N LEU A 137 13.94 -7.83 -10.47
CA LEU A 137 13.58 -8.62 -9.31
C LEU A 137 14.76 -8.73 -8.31
N HIS A 138 14.41 -8.88 -7.05
CA HIS A 138 15.34 -9.13 -5.94
C HIS A 138 15.00 -10.46 -5.24
N MET A 139 15.79 -10.85 -4.23
CA MET A 139 15.63 -12.13 -3.53
C MET A 139 14.25 -12.34 -2.91
N GLY A 140 13.57 -11.29 -2.45
CA GLY A 140 12.20 -11.39 -1.93
C GLY A 140 11.22 -11.93 -2.98
N HIS A 141 11.31 -11.44 -4.21
CA HIS A 141 10.52 -11.96 -5.33
C HIS A 141 10.89 -13.42 -5.66
N ALA A 142 12.17 -13.79 -5.56
CA ALA A 142 12.59 -15.17 -5.79
C ALA A 142 11.98 -16.13 -4.77
N VAL A 143 11.96 -15.76 -3.48
CA VAL A 143 11.33 -16.56 -2.41
C VAL A 143 9.83 -16.71 -2.66
N ASP A 144 9.12 -15.61 -2.89
CA ASP A 144 7.68 -15.60 -3.15
C ASP A 144 7.32 -16.50 -4.34
N ASN A 145 7.99 -16.32 -5.48
CA ASN A 145 7.72 -17.11 -6.68
C ASN A 145 8.09 -18.59 -6.52
N THR A 146 9.18 -18.90 -5.80
CA THR A 146 9.57 -20.28 -5.53
C THR A 146 8.51 -21.01 -4.70
N MET A 147 7.92 -20.36 -3.70
CA MET A 147 6.84 -20.95 -2.90
C MET A 147 5.61 -21.27 -3.75
N GLN A 148 5.21 -20.35 -4.64
CA GLN A 148 4.11 -20.56 -5.58
C GLN A 148 4.43 -21.70 -6.55
N ASP A 149 5.65 -21.76 -7.09
CA ASP A 149 6.08 -22.79 -8.04
C ASP A 149 6.06 -24.20 -7.43
N ILE A 150 6.50 -24.32 -6.17
CA ILE A 150 6.42 -25.59 -5.43
C ILE A 150 4.97 -26.09 -5.35
N LEU A 151 4.04 -25.21 -5.01
CA LEU A 151 2.62 -25.56 -4.92
C LEU A 151 2.04 -25.97 -6.27
N ILE A 152 2.31 -25.20 -7.31
CA ILE A 152 1.81 -25.48 -8.68
C ILE A 152 2.37 -26.80 -9.21
N ARG A 153 3.67 -27.06 -9.05
CA ARG A 153 4.31 -28.30 -9.46
C ARG A 153 3.73 -29.49 -8.72
N THR A 154 3.56 -29.37 -7.41
CA THR A 154 2.96 -30.40 -6.57
C THR A 154 1.53 -30.73 -7.03
N LYS A 155 0.71 -29.73 -7.29
CA LYS A 155 -0.67 -29.93 -7.78
C LYS A 155 -0.70 -30.54 -9.18
N ARG A 156 0.19 -30.14 -10.05
CA ARG A 156 0.34 -30.72 -11.39
C ARG A 156 0.70 -32.20 -11.31
N MET A 157 1.64 -32.58 -10.41
CA MET A 157 1.99 -33.97 -10.15
C MET A 157 0.85 -34.78 -9.53
N GLN A 158 -0.04 -34.14 -8.77
CA GLN A 158 -1.26 -34.76 -8.20
C GLN A 158 -2.41 -34.89 -9.21
N GLY A 159 -2.21 -34.50 -10.47
CA GLY A 159 -3.22 -34.62 -11.53
C GLY A 159 -4.26 -33.50 -11.58
N TYR A 160 -4.07 -32.40 -10.88
CA TYR A 160 -4.97 -31.24 -10.97
C TYR A 160 -4.83 -30.52 -12.31
N ALA A 161 -5.89 -29.82 -12.74
CA ALA A 161 -5.79 -28.78 -13.76
C ALA A 161 -5.14 -27.55 -13.11
N ALA A 162 -3.80 -27.56 -13.06
CA ALA A 162 -3.03 -26.58 -12.31
C ALA A 162 -2.59 -25.42 -13.21
N LEU A 163 -3.07 -24.21 -12.93
CA LEU A 163 -2.80 -22.98 -13.67
C LEU A 163 -2.05 -21.97 -12.78
N TRP A 164 -0.91 -21.49 -13.26
CA TRP A 164 -0.20 -20.36 -12.66
C TRP A 164 -0.13 -19.22 -13.68
N VAL A 165 -0.90 -18.17 -13.42
CA VAL A 165 -1.01 -17.00 -14.30
C VAL A 165 0.08 -15.99 -13.96
N PRO A 166 1.05 -15.72 -14.85
CA PRO A 166 2.06 -14.70 -14.65
C PRO A 166 1.57 -13.32 -15.10
N GLY A 167 2.23 -12.28 -14.59
CA GLY A 167 1.98 -10.92 -15.05
C GLY A 167 2.98 -9.93 -14.50
N THR A 168 2.89 -8.70 -14.99
CA THR A 168 3.65 -7.53 -14.50
C THR A 168 2.71 -6.37 -14.26
N ASP A 169 3.03 -5.54 -13.25
CA ASP A 169 2.25 -4.37 -12.89
C ASP A 169 2.91 -3.09 -13.39
N HIS A 170 2.14 -2.24 -14.05
CA HIS A 170 2.59 -0.90 -14.45
C HIS A 170 2.96 -0.02 -13.26
N ALA A 171 2.44 -0.32 -12.06
CA ALA A 171 2.74 0.35 -10.80
C ALA A 171 2.62 1.89 -10.83
N SER A 172 2.01 2.42 -11.90
CA SER A 172 1.65 3.83 -12.08
C SER A 172 2.73 4.79 -11.53
N ILE A 173 2.46 5.42 -10.41
CA ILE A 173 3.26 6.48 -9.79
C ILE A 173 4.68 6.02 -9.41
N ALA A 174 4.84 4.77 -8.93
CA ALA A 174 6.16 4.25 -8.60
C ALA A 174 7.06 4.12 -9.84
N THR A 175 6.48 3.70 -10.96
CA THR A 175 7.18 3.66 -12.26
C THR A 175 7.46 5.07 -12.78
N GLU A 176 6.49 5.99 -12.65
CA GLU A 176 6.68 7.39 -12.98
C GLU A 176 7.86 8.01 -12.22
N ALA A 177 7.95 7.80 -10.92
CA ALA A 177 9.06 8.29 -10.09
C ALA A 177 10.42 7.80 -10.64
N LYS A 178 10.50 6.53 -11.06
CA LYS A 178 11.73 5.96 -11.66
C LYS A 178 12.06 6.54 -13.02
N VAL A 179 11.06 6.80 -13.84
CA VAL A 179 11.25 7.46 -15.14
C VAL A 179 11.73 8.89 -14.95
N VAL A 180 11.13 9.64 -14.01
CA VAL A 180 11.55 11.01 -13.66
C VAL A 180 12.98 11.04 -13.10
N GLU A 181 13.34 10.08 -12.23
CA GLU A 181 14.70 9.93 -11.72
C GLU A 181 15.72 9.74 -12.86
N ALA A 182 15.39 8.86 -13.82
CA ALA A 182 16.23 8.64 -14.99
C ALA A 182 16.34 9.90 -15.88
N MET A 183 15.23 10.62 -16.07
CA MET A 183 15.22 11.89 -16.82
C MET A 183 16.09 12.95 -16.15
N ARG A 184 16.04 13.07 -14.82
CA ARG A 184 16.91 14.01 -14.07
C ARG A 184 18.40 13.71 -14.29
N ALA A 185 18.78 12.42 -14.35
CA ALA A 185 20.15 12.04 -14.64
C ALA A 185 20.60 12.47 -16.06
N GLU A 186 19.65 12.62 -16.98
CA GLU A 186 19.87 13.16 -18.33
C GLU A 186 19.73 14.70 -18.41
N GLY A 187 19.41 15.37 -17.30
CA GLY A 187 19.17 16.82 -17.25
C GLY A 187 17.82 17.25 -17.83
N LEU A 188 16.84 16.34 -17.89
CA LEU A 188 15.51 16.58 -18.46
C LEU A 188 14.44 16.66 -17.38
N THR A 189 13.41 17.48 -17.64
CA THR A 189 12.20 17.56 -16.82
C THR A 189 10.97 17.15 -17.63
N LYS A 190 9.82 16.89 -16.95
CA LYS A 190 8.55 16.59 -17.60
C LYS A 190 8.09 17.73 -18.53
N GLU A 191 8.28 18.96 -18.09
CA GLU A 191 7.92 20.17 -18.83
C GLU A 191 8.72 20.29 -20.13
N MET A 192 10.01 19.94 -20.10
CA MET A 192 10.87 19.97 -21.29
C MET A 192 10.43 18.95 -22.35
N VAL A 193 10.04 17.75 -21.95
CA VAL A 193 9.67 16.69 -22.88
C VAL A 193 8.19 16.67 -23.22
N GLY A 194 7.35 17.33 -22.44
CA GLY A 194 5.90 17.31 -22.56
C GLY A 194 5.29 15.93 -22.28
N ARG A 195 3.95 15.86 -22.38
CA ARG A 195 3.21 14.63 -22.06
C ARG A 195 3.60 13.46 -22.96
N ASP A 196 3.66 13.67 -24.26
CA ASP A 196 3.93 12.59 -25.22
C ASP A 196 5.35 12.05 -25.06
N GLY A 197 6.35 12.94 -24.95
CA GLY A 197 7.73 12.53 -24.68
C GLY A 197 7.91 11.82 -23.35
N PHE A 198 7.12 12.17 -22.34
CA PHE A 198 7.11 11.43 -21.08
C PHE A 198 6.50 10.02 -21.23
N LEU A 199 5.36 9.90 -21.93
CA LEU A 199 4.71 8.61 -22.19
C LEU A 199 5.62 7.66 -22.99
N ASP A 200 6.30 8.16 -24.03
CA ASP A 200 7.26 7.36 -24.81
C ASP A 200 8.36 6.79 -23.91
N ARG A 201 8.89 7.58 -22.97
CA ARG A 201 9.88 7.13 -22.00
C ARG A 201 9.32 6.11 -21.03
N ALA A 202 8.10 6.31 -20.57
CA ALA A 202 7.42 5.37 -19.66
C ALA A 202 7.18 4.00 -20.35
N TRP A 203 6.76 4.00 -21.61
CA TRP A 203 6.60 2.78 -22.39
C TRP A 203 7.93 2.08 -22.70
N ALA A 204 8.98 2.83 -23.01
CA ALA A 204 10.34 2.29 -23.18
C ALA A 204 10.86 1.66 -21.89
N TRP A 205 10.61 2.32 -20.75
CA TRP A 205 10.92 1.80 -19.41
C TRP A 205 10.19 0.49 -19.13
N LYS A 206 8.87 0.45 -19.34
CA LYS A 206 8.05 -0.75 -19.21
C LYS A 206 8.60 -1.90 -20.06
N THR A 207 8.92 -1.64 -21.31
CA THR A 207 9.44 -2.68 -22.21
C THR A 207 10.77 -3.24 -21.70
N LYS A 208 11.69 -2.36 -21.29
CA LYS A 208 13.00 -2.75 -20.74
C LYS A 208 12.86 -3.62 -19.49
N TYR A 209 12.14 -3.13 -18.49
CA TYR A 209 12.08 -3.79 -17.18
C TYR A 209 11.04 -4.92 -17.13
N GLY A 210 9.93 -4.82 -17.83
CA GLY A 210 8.97 -5.93 -17.98
C GLY A 210 9.64 -7.15 -18.61
N ASN A 211 10.34 -6.98 -19.72
CA ASN A 211 11.09 -8.08 -20.36
C ASN A 211 12.18 -8.64 -19.43
N ARG A 212 12.85 -7.75 -18.65
CA ARG A 212 13.87 -8.18 -17.68
C ARG A 212 13.26 -9.04 -16.59
N ILE A 213 12.12 -8.63 -16.02
CA ILE A 213 11.39 -9.38 -15.00
C ILE A 213 11.00 -10.77 -15.50
N VAL A 214 10.37 -10.85 -16.68
CA VAL A 214 9.98 -12.13 -17.30
C VAL A 214 11.20 -13.02 -17.53
N SER A 215 12.29 -12.47 -18.03
CA SER A 215 13.55 -13.21 -18.21
C SER A 215 14.10 -13.74 -16.89
N GLN A 216 14.06 -12.95 -15.80
CA GLN A 216 14.50 -13.40 -14.48
C GLN A 216 13.61 -14.52 -13.92
N LEU A 217 12.29 -14.45 -14.08
CA LEU A 217 11.37 -15.51 -13.68
C LEU A 217 11.62 -16.81 -14.45
N LYS A 218 11.88 -16.73 -15.76
CA LYS A 218 12.26 -17.87 -16.58
C LYS A 218 13.58 -18.49 -16.12
N LYS A 219 14.58 -17.66 -15.79
CA LYS A 219 15.86 -18.13 -15.23
C LYS A 219 15.71 -18.75 -13.83
N LEU A 220 14.76 -18.28 -13.04
CA LEU A 220 14.41 -18.91 -11.76
C LEU A 220 13.74 -20.29 -11.94
N GLY A 221 13.33 -20.61 -13.17
CA GLY A 221 12.64 -21.87 -13.50
C GLY A 221 11.14 -21.85 -13.25
N SER A 222 10.53 -20.66 -13.08
CA SER A 222 9.10 -20.52 -12.78
C SER A 222 8.23 -21.19 -13.84
N SER A 223 7.37 -22.13 -13.41
CA SER A 223 6.52 -22.95 -14.31
C SER A 223 5.17 -22.29 -14.59
N CYS A 224 5.21 -21.02 -14.98
CA CYS A 224 4.04 -20.22 -15.32
C CYS A 224 3.48 -20.58 -16.70
N ASP A 225 2.18 -20.38 -16.87
CA ASP A 225 1.53 -20.42 -18.19
C ASP A 225 1.79 -19.10 -18.93
N TRP A 226 2.89 -19.02 -19.65
CA TRP A 226 3.34 -17.81 -20.36
C TRP A 226 2.44 -17.40 -21.52
N GLU A 227 1.60 -18.29 -22.04
CA GLU A 227 0.57 -17.93 -23.03
C GLU A 227 -0.53 -17.03 -22.43
N ARG A 228 -0.64 -17.02 -21.11
CA ARG A 228 -1.57 -16.18 -20.35
C ARG A 228 -0.89 -15.05 -19.60
N GLU A 229 0.33 -14.69 -19.97
CA GLU A 229 1.01 -13.53 -19.41
C GLU A 229 0.14 -12.27 -19.57
N ARG A 230 0.01 -11.49 -18.47
CA ARG A 230 -0.73 -10.23 -18.47
C ARG A 230 0.15 -9.07 -18.05
N PHE A 231 -0.15 -7.91 -18.58
CA PHE A 231 0.33 -6.63 -18.09
C PHE A 231 -0.88 -5.79 -17.66
N THR A 232 -0.84 -5.18 -16.49
CA THR A 232 -2.02 -4.52 -15.89
C THR A 232 -2.57 -3.35 -16.72
N MET A 233 -1.83 -2.86 -17.74
CA MET A 233 -2.30 -1.89 -18.74
C MET A 233 -2.38 -2.47 -20.16
N ASP A 234 -2.42 -3.79 -20.33
CA ASP A 234 -2.73 -4.36 -21.65
C ASP A 234 -4.18 -4.06 -22.05
N GLU A 235 -4.49 -4.28 -23.32
CA GLU A 235 -5.80 -3.96 -23.87
C GLU A 235 -6.94 -4.64 -23.10
N GLY A 236 -6.82 -5.94 -22.81
CA GLY A 236 -7.86 -6.67 -22.10
C GLY A 236 -8.04 -6.21 -20.65
N CYS A 237 -6.97 -5.92 -19.92
CA CYS A 237 -7.06 -5.36 -18.58
C CYS A 237 -7.64 -3.94 -18.61
N SER A 238 -7.28 -3.13 -19.60
CA SER A 238 -7.81 -1.78 -19.78
C SER A 238 -9.32 -1.79 -20.04
N GLU A 239 -9.80 -2.66 -20.91
CA GLU A 239 -11.24 -2.81 -21.15
C GLU A 239 -11.99 -3.32 -19.92
N ALA A 240 -11.42 -4.29 -19.19
CA ALA A 240 -12.01 -4.78 -17.94
C ALA A 240 -12.14 -3.68 -16.89
N VAL A 241 -11.13 -2.81 -16.74
CA VAL A 241 -11.17 -1.68 -15.81
C VAL A 241 -12.26 -0.68 -16.19
N LYS A 242 -12.39 -0.35 -17.49
CA LYS A 242 -13.48 0.54 -17.97
C LYS A 242 -14.85 -0.05 -17.67
N GLU A 243 -15.05 -1.31 -17.97
CA GLU A 243 -16.31 -2.02 -17.72
C GLU A 243 -16.68 -2.02 -16.23
N VAL A 244 -15.71 -2.35 -15.36
CA VAL A 244 -15.92 -2.33 -13.90
C VAL A 244 -16.25 -0.92 -13.41
N PHE A 245 -15.55 0.10 -13.91
CA PHE A 245 -15.81 1.50 -13.55
C PHE A 245 -17.25 1.89 -13.89
N VAL A 246 -17.70 1.63 -15.13
CA VAL A 246 -19.05 1.95 -15.58
C VAL A 246 -20.10 1.22 -14.73
N ARG A 247 -19.94 -0.09 -14.53
CA ARG A 247 -20.86 -0.88 -13.70
C ARG A 247 -20.98 -0.39 -12.27
N LEU A 248 -19.88 0.04 -11.67
CA LEU A 248 -19.89 0.58 -10.31
C LEU A 248 -20.51 1.98 -10.26
N TYR A 249 -20.29 2.78 -11.30
CA TYR A 249 -20.93 4.09 -11.45
C TYR A 249 -22.45 3.95 -11.59
N ASP A 250 -22.92 3.07 -12.46
CA ASP A 250 -24.35 2.80 -12.67
C ASP A 250 -25.05 2.27 -11.40
N LYS A 251 -24.30 1.54 -10.55
CA LYS A 251 -24.78 1.11 -9.22
C LYS A 251 -24.74 2.23 -8.17
N GLY A 252 -24.29 3.44 -8.53
CA GLY A 252 -24.13 4.55 -7.60
C GLY A 252 -23.05 4.36 -6.53
N LEU A 253 -22.14 3.40 -6.75
CA LEU A 253 -21.02 3.09 -5.86
C LEU A 253 -19.79 3.95 -6.14
N ILE A 254 -19.63 4.45 -7.36
CA ILE A 254 -18.59 5.43 -7.73
C ILE A 254 -19.23 6.81 -7.89
N TYR A 255 -18.59 7.81 -7.32
CA TYR A 255 -19.01 9.21 -7.45
C TYR A 255 -17.80 10.13 -7.53
N ARG A 256 -18.03 11.35 -8.06
CA ARG A 256 -17.06 12.43 -8.05
C ARG A 256 -17.49 13.51 -7.07
N GLY A 257 -16.58 13.90 -6.17
CA GLY A 257 -16.89 14.90 -5.15
C GLY A 257 -15.66 15.44 -4.44
N ASN A 258 -15.87 16.47 -3.63
CA ASN A 258 -14.85 17.02 -2.75
C ASN A 258 -14.88 16.28 -1.43
N ARG A 259 -13.77 15.67 -1.08
CA ARG A 259 -13.53 14.96 0.18
C ARG A 259 -12.10 15.21 0.65
N MET A 260 -11.89 14.99 1.92
CA MET A 260 -10.55 14.96 2.48
C MET A 260 -9.73 13.83 1.85
N VAL A 261 -8.55 14.15 1.35
CA VAL A 261 -7.59 13.18 0.80
C VAL A 261 -6.21 13.44 1.39
N ASN A 262 -5.40 12.41 1.47
CA ASN A 262 -3.97 12.57 1.70
C ASN A 262 -3.34 13.07 0.41
N TRP A 263 -2.73 14.23 0.45
CA TRP A 263 -2.11 14.85 -0.71
C TRP A 263 -0.59 14.91 -0.54
N CYS A 264 0.15 14.47 -1.53
CA CYS A 264 1.59 14.65 -1.57
C CYS A 264 1.95 15.90 -2.40
N PRO A 265 2.40 17.00 -1.79
CA PRO A 265 2.70 18.22 -2.53
C PRO A 265 3.92 18.08 -3.46
N HIS A 266 4.89 17.22 -3.11
CA HIS A 266 6.04 16.95 -3.95
C HIS A 266 5.69 16.11 -5.20
N CYS A 267 4.88 15.05 -5.04
CA CYS A 267 4.42 14.23 -6.15
C CYS A 267 3.21 14.84 -6.88
N ASN A 268 2.61 15.89 -6.31
CA ASN A 268 1.42 16.60 -6.80
C ASN A 268 0.24 15.65 -7.12
N THR A 269 -0.04 14.74 -6.21
CA THR A 269 -1.09 13.73 -6.37
C THR A 269 -1.69 13.30 -5.05
N SER A 270 -2.95 12.82 -5.09
CA SER A 270 -3.57 12.13 -3.97
C SER A 270 -2.92 10.76 -3.76
N ILE A 271 -2.86 10.33 -2.51
CA ILE A 271 -2.42 8.99 -2.11
C ILE A 271 -3.46 8.36 -1.18
N SER A 272 -3.56 7.04 -1.16
CA SER A 272 -4.46 6.33 -0.25
C SER A 272 -3.85 6.19 1.15
N ASP A 273 -4.68 5.86 2.15
CA ASP A 273 -4.19 5.63 3.52
C ASP A 273 -3.12 4.51 3.57
N ALA A 274 -3.21 3.52 2.68
CA ALA A 274 -2.24 2.43 2.56
C ALA A 274 -0.88 2.87 1.99
N GLU A 275 -0.81 4.03 1.35
CA GLU A 275 0.39 4.61 0.75
C GLU A 275 1.04 5.66 1.66
N VAL A 276 0.50 5.88 2.86
CA VAL A 276 1.06 6.77 3.88
C VAL A 276 1.94 5.95 4.83
N GLU A 277 3.17 6.36 4.98
CA GLU A 277 4.09 5.85 6.01
C GLU A 277 4.15 6.87 7.15
N TYR A 278 4.26 6.38 8.38
CA TYR A 278 4.33 7.24 9.56
C TYR A 278 5.74 7.22 10.12
N GLU A 279 6.29 8.41 10.32
CA GLU A 279 7.61 8.62 10.90
C GLU A 279 7.47 9.43 12.19
N GLU A 280 8.13 8.98 13.26
CA GLU A 280 8.22 9.77 14.49
C GLU A 280 9.13 11.00 14.24
N LYS A 281 8.58 12.19 14.47
CA LYS A 281 9.31 13.45 14.33
C LYS A 281 9.19 14.30 15.59
N ASP A 282 10.25 15.04 15.86
CA ASP A 282 10.22 16.09 16.89
C ASP A 282 9.35 17.24 16.38
N GLY A 283 8.39 17.62 17.19
CA GLY A 283 7.46 18.72 16.93
C GLY A 283 7.15 19.49 18.22
N SER A 284 6.06 20.20 18.22
CA SER A 284 5.57 20.90 19.40
C SER A 284 4.05 20.99 19.38
N PHE A 285 3.46 21.10 20.56
CA PHE A 285 2.18 21.74 20.72
C PHE A 285 2.39 23.23 20.93
N TRP A 286 1.73 24.02 20.11
CA TRP A 286 1.69 25.48 20.25
C TRP A 286 0.35 25.83 20.89
N HIS A 287 0.41 26.42 22.10
CA HIS A 287 -0.74 26.89 22.85
C HIS A 287 -1.09 28.29 22.40
N LEU A 288 -2.24 28.42 21.75
CA LEU A 288 -2.75 29.67 21.18
C LEU A 288 -3.90 30.21 22.01
N LEU A 289 -4.04 31.52 22.03
CA LEU A 289 -5.11 32.24 22.73
C LEU A 289 -6.04 32.89 21.70
N TYR A 290 -7.29 32.48 21.68
CA TYR A 290 -8.31 33.08 20.82
C TYR A 290 -9.25 33.94 21.70
N PRO A 291 -9.37 35.26 21.45
CA PRO A 291 -10.28 36.11 22.21
C PRO A 291 -11.74 35.72 21.98
N VAL A 292 -12.51 35.51 23.03
CA VAL A 292 -13.96 35.32 22.96
C VAL A 292 -14.62 36.69 22.82
N LYS A 293 -15.39 36.87 21.76
CA LYS A 293 -15.98 38.17 21.42
C LYS A 293 -16.94 38.67 22.50
N GLU A 294 -17.81 37.79 23.00
CA GLU A 294 -18.91 38.16 23.92
C GLU A 294 -18.42 38.39 25.34
N THR A 295 -17.39 37.66 25.79
CA THR A 295 -16.92 37.72 27.18
C THR A 295 -15.60 38.48 27.33
N GLY A 296 -14.83 38.58 26.25
CA GLY A 296 -13.49 39.16 26.28
C GLY A 296 -12.44 38.26 26.90
N GLU A 297 -12.76 37.05 27.31
CA GLU A 297 -11.80 36.10 27.85
C GLU A 297 -10.94 35.48 26.73
N MET A 298 -9.75 34.99 27.09
CA MET A 298 -8.88 34.28 26.16
C MET A 298 -9.11 32.80 26.25
N LEU A 299 -9.63 32.19 25.18
CA LEU A 299 -9.84 30.76 25.06
C LEU A 299 -8.54 30.09 24.58
N GLU A 300 -7.98 29.21 25.39
CA GLU A 300 -6.76 28.49 25.09
C GLU A 300 -7.02 27.21 24.30
N LEU A 301 -6.27 27.02 23.23
CA LEU A 301 -6.24 25.79 22.46
C LEU A 301 -4.80 25.41 22.08
N ALA A 302 -4.54 24.12 21.82
CA ALA A 302 -3.23 23.64 21.42
C ALA A 302 -3.30 22.99 20.03
N THR A 303 -2.28 23.24 19.21
CA THR A 303 -2.19 22.69 17.85
C THR A 303 -0.77 22.26 17.51
N THR A 304 -0.63 21.23 16.68
CA THR A 304 0.64 20.84 16.05
C THR A 304 0.86 21.50 14.70
N ARG A 305 -0.15 22.21 14.18
CA ARG A 305 -0.15 22.81 12.83
C ARG A 305 -0.65 24.25 12.85
N PRO A 306 0.10 25.19 13.45
CA PRO A 306 -0.33 26.60 13.54
C PRO A 306 -0.50 27.26 12.16
N GLU A 307 0.19 26.79 11.12
CA GLU A 307 0.06 27.32 9.76
C GLU A 307 -1.34 27.15 9.15
N THR A 308 -2.13 26.18 9.64
CA THR A 308 -3.49 25.96 9.14
C THR A 308 -4.53 26.87 9.77
N MET A 309 -4.17 27.61 10.85
CA MET A 309 -5.11 28.40 11.62
C MET A 309 -5.85 29.47 10.81
N LEU A 310 -5.23 29.98 9.73
CA LEU A 310 -5.87 30.95 8.84
C LEU A 310 -7.13 30.37 8.16
N GLY A 311 -7.25 29.06 8.08
CA GLY A 311 -8.41 28.33 7.57
C GLY A 311 -9.40 27.87 8.63
N ASP A 312 -9.24 28.28 9.89
CA ASP A 312 -10.18 27.93 10.95
C ASP A 312 -11.55 28.52 10.71
N THR A 313 -12.58 27.71 10.90
CA THR A 313 -13.97 28.10 10.68
C THR A 313 -14.86 27.92 11.91
N ALA A 314 -14.31 27.28 12.94
CA ALA A 314 -14.90 27.20 14.28
C ALA A 314 -13.86 26.84 15.33
N VAL A 315 -14.23 26.92 16.59
CA VAL A 315 -13.58 26.27 17.70
C VAL A 315 -14.58 25.29 18.32
N ALA A 316 -14.17 24.04 18.57
CA ALA A 316 -15.01 23.06 19.22
C ALA A 316 -14.70 22.95 20.71
N ILE A 317 -15.76 22.83 21.51
CA ILE A 317 -15.76 22.49 22.93
C ILE A 317 -16.69 21.30 23.13
N ASN A 318 -16.53 20.53 24.21
CA ASN A 318 -17.49 19.49 24.54
C ASN A 318 -18.72 20.14 25.21
N GLY A 319 -19.92 19.79 24.75
CA GLY A 319 -21.16 20.36 25.30
C GLY A 319 -21.40 20.03 26.78
N ASP A 320 -20.80 18.95 27.28
CA ASP A 320 -20.91 18.51 28.69
C ASP A 320 -19.77 19.03 29.57
N ASP A 321 -18.82 19.79 29.00
CA ASP A 321 -17.68 20.32 29.75
C ASP A 321 -18.08 21.54 30.58
N PRO A 322 -18.11 21.41 31.92
CA PRO A 322 -18.56 22.52 32.79
C PRO A 322 -17.62 23.74 32.74
N ARG A 323 -16.37 23.57 32.29
CA ARG A 323 -15.42 24.68 32.16
C ARG A 323 -15.86 25.71 31.15
N TYR A 324 -16.56 25.26 30.09
CA TYR A 324 -16.92 26.06 28.93
C TYR A 324 -18.43 26.20 28.71
N ALA A 325 -19.27 25.75 29.65
CA ALA A 325 -20.72 25.82 29.51
C ALA A 325 -21.24 27.25 29.25
N HIS A 326 -20.54 28.26 29.74
CA HIS A 326 -20.90 29.68 29.57
C HIS A 326 -20.52 30.22 28.18
N LEU A 327 -19.78 29.45 27.36
CA LEU A 327 -19.37 29.82 26.00
C LEU A 327 -20.25 29.22 24.91
N HIS A 328 -21.28 28.49 25.28
CA HIS A 328 -22.21 27.93 24.29
C HIS A 328 -22.89 29.04 23.47
N GLY A 329 -22.72 28.98 22.14
CA GLY A 329 -23.27 29.98 21.21
C GLY A 329 -22.46 31.28 21.11
N CYS A 330 -21.32 31.37 21.78
CA CYS A 330 -20.38 32.46 21.64
C CYS A 330 -19.51 32.30 20.37
N HIS A 331 -18.72 33.34 20.07
CA HIS A 331 -17.77 33.39 18.97
C HIS A 331 -16.38 33.73 19.49
N VAL A 332 -15.36 33.25 18.79
CA VAL A 332 -13.98 33.74 18.98
C VAL A 332 -13.60 34.62 17.81
N VAL A 333 -12.68 35.54 18.07
CA VAL A 333 -12.04 36.33 17.04
C VAL A 333 -10.73 35.63 16.65
N LEU A 334 -10.66 35.12 15.43
CA LEU A 334 -9.48 34.43 14.91
C LEU A 334 -8.30 35.42 14.86
N PRO A 335 -7.20 35.17 15.60
CA PRO A 335 -6.02 36.04 15.57
C PRO A 335 -5.46 36.21 14.15
N LEU A 336 -4.78 37.33 13.91
CA LEU A 336 -4.17 37.74 12.64
C LEU A 336 -5.15 38.07 11.52
N LEU A 337 -6.33 37.45 11.47
CA LEU A 337 -7.37 37.74 10.46
C LEU A 337 -8.49 38.65 10.98
N ASN A 338 -8.64 38.80 12.29
CA ASN A 338 -9.74 39.54 12.92
C ASN A 338 -11.15 39.05 12.46
N LYS A 339 -11.25 37.77 12.12
CA LYS A 339 -12.50 37.14 11.63
C LYS A 339 -13.23 36.47 12.80
N GLU A 340 -14.53 36.71 12.89
CA GLU A 340 -15.38 36.02 13.86
C GLU A 340 -15.69 34.60 13.37
N ILE A 341 -15.48 33.60 14.23
CA ILE A 341 -15.84 32.20 14.00
C ILE A 341 -16.60 31.64 15.22
N PRO A 342 -17.58 30.76 15.03
CA PRO A 342 -18.42 30.25 16.13
C PRO A 342 -17.67 29.29 17.04
N ILE A 343 -18.09 29.22 18.31
CA ILE A 343 -17.79 28.12 19.23
C ILE A 343 -18.90 27.08 19.05
N VAL A 344 -18.55 25.85 18.66
CA VAL A 344 -19.48 24.74 18.44
C VAL A 344 -19.34 23.68 19.53
N CYS A 345 -20.45 23.05 19.92
CA CYS A 345 -20.45 21.93 20.87
C CYS A 345 -20.36 20.64 20.08
N ASP A 346 -19.25 19.91 20.23
CA ASP A 346 -19.01 18.65 19.52
C ASP A 346 -18.22 17.68 20.41
N GLU A 347 -18.58 16.40 20.37
CA GLU A 347 -17.90 15.32 21.11
C GLU A 347 -16.45 15.06 20.64
N HIS A 348 -16.06 15.60 19.48
CA HIS A 348 -14.69 15.59 19.00
C HIS A 348 -13.74 16.30 19.97
N ALA A 349 -14.21 17.31 20.68
CA ALA A 349 -13.47 17.96 21.76
C ALA A 349 -13.52 17.08 23.02
N ASP A 350 -12.44 16.33 23.26
CA ASP A 350 -12.32 15.42 24.41
C ASP A 350 -11.97 16.20 25.69
N MET A 351 -12.90 16.25 26.64
CA MET A 351 -12.76 16.94 27.94
C MET A 351 -11.54 16.49 28.75
N THR A 352 -11.04 15.28 28.49
CA THR A 352 -9.96 14.65 29.26
C THR A 352 -8.57 14.93 28.66
N LYS A 353 -8.52 15.55 27.48
CA LYS A 353 -7.29 15.81 26.76
C LYS A 353 -6.95 17.31 26.67
N GLY A 354 -5.75 17.67 27.08
CA GLY A 354 -5.24 19.03 26.98
C GLY A 354 -6.20 20.07 27.56
N THR A 355 -6.44 21.13 26.81
CA THR A 355 -7.39 22.18 27.19
C THR A 355 -8.87 21.76 27.08
N GLY A 356 -9.19 20.70 26.34
CA GLY A 356 -10.56 20.34 25.98
C GLY A 356 -11.15 21.22 24.87
N VAL A 357 -10.33 22.07 24.26
CA VAL A 357 -10.70 23.00 23.19
C VAL A 357 -9.93 22.65 21.92
N VAL A 358 -10.62 22.54 20.79
CA VAL A 358 -10.02 22.15 19.51
C VAL A 358 -10.36 23.19 18.45
N LYS A 359 -9.36 23.67 17.72
CA LYS A 359 -9.60 24.47 16.51
C LYS A 359 -10.15 23.60 15.41
N ILE A 360 -11.04 24.10 14.60
CA ILE A 360 -11.66 23.34 13.51
C ILE A 360 -11.29 23.96 12.16
N THR A 361 -10.48 23.19 11.40
CA THR A 361 -9.98 23.55 10.07
C THR A 361 -10.45 22.52 9.04
N PRO A 362 -11.69 22.54 8.58
CA PRO A 362 -12.28 21.47 7.77
C PRO A 362 -11.56 21.16 6.45
N ALA A 363 -10.77 22.10 5.92
CA ALA A 363 -10.03 21.90 4.69
C ALA A 363 -8.71 21.12 4.88
N HIS A 364 -8.19 20.97 6.11
CA HIS A 364 -6.81 20.52 6.38
C HIS A 364 -6.65 19.48 7.48
N ASP A 365 -7.75 18.98 8.06
CA ASP A 365 -7.78 17.87 8.99
C ASP A 365 -8.99 16.97 8.74
N PRO A 366 -8.80 15.63 8.68
CA PRO A 366 -9.90 14.70 8.40
C PRO A 366 -11.01 14.68 9.46
N ASN A 367 -10.66 14.90 10.73
CA ASN A 367 -11.64 14.91 11.81
C ASN A 367 -12.39 16.25 11.83
N ASP A 368 -11.66 17.35 11.62
CA ASP A 368 -12.25 18.69 11.50
C ASP A 368 -13.20 18.77 10.30
N PHE A 369 -12.90 18.05 9.21
CA PHE A 369 -13.80 17.96 8.06
C PHE A 369 -15.16 17.35 8.43
N GLU A 370 -15.15 16.26 9.21
CA GLU A 370 -16.40 15.64 9.68
C GLU A 370 -17.17 16.55 10.67
N VAL A 371 -16.46 17.24 11.56
CA VAL A 371 -17.07 18.30 12.41
C VAL A 371 -17.69 19.39 11.54
N GLY A 372 -16.94 19.84 10.53
CA GLY A 372 -17.40 20.84 9.58
C GLY A 372 -18.71 20.43 8.88
N LEU A 373 -18.82 19.17 8.45
CA LEU A 373 -20.05 18.63 7.85
C LEU A 373 -21.22 18.60 8.85
N ARG A 374 -20.98 18.15 10.10
CA ARG A 374 -22.03 18.07 11.14
C ARG A 374 -22.60 19.44 11.51
N HIS A 375 -21.73 20.45 11.54
CA HIS A 375 -22.10 21.82 11.92
C HIS A 375 -22.31 22.76 10.73
N ASN A 376 -22.27 22.23 9.49
CA ASN A 376 -22.40 23.01 8.26
C ASN A 376 -21.43 24.21 8.19
N LEU A 377 -20.18 24.01 8.61
CA LEU A 377 -19.15 25.03 8.62
C LEU A 377 -18.56 25.24 7.22
N PRO A 378 -18.08 26.45 6.88
CA PRO A 378 -17.32 26.68 5.67
C PRO A 378 -16.06 25.83 5.60
N ILE A 379 -15.67 25.41 4.42
CA ILE A 379 -14.43 24.69 4.16
C ILE A 379 -13.46 25.69 3.53
N VAL A 380 -12.45 26.14 4.27
CA VAL A 380 -11.53 27.20 3.83
C VAL A 380 -10.14 26.64 3.61
N ARG A 381 -9.72 26.56 2.35
CA ARG A 381 -8.41 26.07 1.96
C ARG A 381 -7.36 27.20 2.01
N VAL A 382 -6.22 26.92 2.63
CA VAL A 382 -5.10 27.87 2.78
C VAL A 382 -3.81 27.40 2.09
N PHE A 383 -3.82 26.19 1.48
CA PHE A 383 -2.66 25.66 0.74
C PHE A 383 -3.00 25.43 -0.73
N THR A 384 -2.03 25.67 -1.58
CA THR A 384 -2.02 25.22 -2.98
C THR A 384 -1.66 23.73 -3.05
N TYR A 385 -1.85 23.11 -4.20
CA TYR A 385 -1.53 21.68 -4.39
C TYR A 385 -0.02 21.37 -4.32
N ASP A 386 0.84 22.35 -4.53
CA ASP A 386 2.29 22.23 -4.40
C ASP A 386 2.81 22.59 -3.00
N GLY A 387 1.91 22.78 -2.02
CA GLY A 387 2.25 22.96 -0.60
C GLY A 387 2.70 24.36 -0.20
N HIS A 388 2.24 25.37 -0.93
CA HIS A 388 2.46 26.79 -0.56
C HIS A 388 1.18 27.43 -0.04
N MET A 389 1.31 28.49 0.73
CA MET A 389 0.16 29.28 1.17
C MET A 389 -0.53 29.96 -0.03
N THR A 390 -1.86 29.89 -0.07
CA THR A 390 -2.67 30.50 -1.14
C THR A 390 -2.61 32.03 -1.11
N GLY A 391 -2.68 32.64 -2.29
CA GLY A 391 -2.68 34.09 -2.46
C GLY A 391 -3.86 34.62 -3.26
N ALA A 392 -3.81 35.91 -3.57
CA ALA A 392 -4.87 36.61 -4.31
C ALA A 392 -5.18 35.96 -5.68
N ALA A 393 -4.18 35.43 -6.38
CA ALA A 393 -4.38 34.77 -7.67
C ALA A 393 -5.16 33.45 -7.52
N ASP A 394 -4.84 32.66 -6.50
CA ASP A 394 -5.52 31.39 -6.21
C ASP A 394 -6.99 31.62 -5.83
N LYS A 395 -7.22 32.64 -4.99
CA LYS A 395 -8.56 33.07 -4.62
C LYS A 395 -9.36 33.52 -5.85
N ALA A 396 -8.80 34.38 -6.68
CA ALA A 396 -9.48 34.88 -7.87
C ALA A 396 -9.82 33.74 -8.85
N ALA A 397 -8.93 32.74 -9.01
CA ALA A 397 -9.21 31.59 -9.84
C ALA A 397 -10.36 30.72 -9.27
N ALA A 398 -10.40 30.51 -7.95
CA ALA A 398 -11.48 29.79 -7.28
C ALA A 398 -12.82 30.55 -7.39
N ASP A 399 -12.83 31.85 -7.12
CA ASP A 399 -14.02 32.72 -7.24
C ASP A 399 -14.60 32.72 -8.67
N ALA A 400 -13.74 32.69 -9.69
CA ALA A 400 -14.16 32.62 -11.09
C ALA A 400 -14.84 31.26 -11.42
N LEU A 401 -14.34 30.16 -10.88
CA LEU A 401 -15.01 28.85 -11.03
C LEU A 401 -16.34 28.80 -10.29
N PHE A 402 -16.41 29.43 -9.14
CA PHE A 402 -17.65 29.58 -8.37
C PHE A 402 -18.70 30.37 -9.15
N ALA A 403 -18.32 31.52 -9.67
CA ALA A 403 -19.21 32.39 -10.49
C ALA A 403 -19.68 31.70 -11.79
N ALA A 404 -18.87 30.80 -12.35
CA ALA A 404 -19.23 30.01 -13.53
C ALA A 404 -20.18 28.84 -13.23
N GLY A 405 -20.64 28.67 -11.99
CA GLY A 405 -21.55 27.60 -11.58
C GLY A 405 -20.89 26.20 -11.62
N LYS A 406 -19.57 26.12 -11.61
CA LYS A 406 -18.80 24.85 -11.62
C LYS A 406 -18.55 24.30 -10.24
N ASN A 407 -19.38 24.70 -9.28
CA ASN A 407 -19.28 24.25 -7.89
C ASN A 407 -19.81 22.83 -7.74
N THR A 408 -19.18 22.10 -6.86
CA THR A 408 -19.65 20.79 -6.41
C THR A 408 -19.94 20.85 -4.91
N ILE A 409 -20.64 19.84 -4.41
CA ILE A 409 -20.87 19.70 -2.97
C ILE A 409 -19.51 19.74 -2.24
N ASN A 410 -19.45 20.49 -1.14
CA ASN A 410 -18.23 20.69 -0.34
C ASN A 410 -17.07 21.35 -1.12
N GLU A 411 -17.37 22.22 -2.09
CA GLU A 411 -16.32 22.98 -2.78
C GLU A 411 -15.64 23.92 -1.78
N PRO A 412 -14.32 23.84 -1.60
CA PRO A 412 -13.63 24.71 -0.65
C PRO A 412 -13.55 26.15 -1.16
N GLU A 413 -13.79 27.08 -0.26
CA GLU A 413 -13.37 28.47 -0.45
C GLU A 413 -11.84 28.54 -0.42
N VAL A 414 -11.24 29.44 -1.17
CA VAL A 414 -9.78 29.67 -1.15
C VAL A 414 -9.50 31.02 -0.50
N LEU A 415 -8.71 31.00 0.56
CA LEU A 415 -8.31 32.22 1.25
C LEU A 415 -7.12 32.87 0.53
N ASP A 416 -7.11 34.20 0.46
CA ASP A 416 -5.89 34.96 0.25
C ASP A 416 -5.17 35.12 1.59
N CYS A 417 -4.05 34.42 1.78
CA CYS A 417 -3.27 34.43 3.02
C CYS A 417 -2.39 35.70 3.17
N GLY A 418 -2.57 36.69 2.28
CA GLY A 418 -1.93 37.99 2.37
C GLY A 418 -0.39 37.90 2.42
N LYS A 419 0.24 38.41 3.47
CA LYS A 419 1.71 38.41 3.59
C LYS A 419 2.36 37.02 3.67
N TYR A 420 1.58 35.97 3.95
CA TYR A 420 2.08 34.59 3.98
C TYR A 420 1.94 33.88 2.63
N ALA A 421 1.28 34.49 1.65
CA ALA A 421 1.06 33.90 0.33
C ALA A 421 2.39 33.51 -0.35
N GLY A 422 2.42 32.30 -0.94
CA GLY A 422 3.61 31.76 -1.61
C GLY A 422 4.69 31.20 -0.68
N MET A 423 4.54 31.32 0.65
CA MET A 423 5.44 30.63 1.60
C MET A 423 5.14 29.13 1.63
N THR A 424 6.16 28.32 1.81
CA THR A 424 5.97 26.90 2.14
C THR A 424 5.31 26.76 3.52
N THR A 425 4.71 25.61 3.81
CA THR A 425 4.05 25.33 5.11
C THR A 425 4.98 25.61 6.30
N LEU A 426 6.28 25.25 6.20
CA LEU A 426 7.24 25.47 7.27
C LEU A 426 7.67 26.94 7.42
N GLU A 427 7.80 27.68 6.34
CA GLU A 427 8.09 29.13 6.38
C GLU A 427 6.90 29.89 6.95
N ALA A 428 5.68 29.56 6.51
CA ALA A 428 4.45 30.14 7.02
C ALA A 428 4.27 29.87 8.51
N ARG A 429 4.54 28.64 8.96
CA ARG A 429 4.50 28.29 10.39
C ARG A 429 5.39 29.21 11.22
N LYS A 430 6.63 29.41 10.80
CA LYS A 430 7.57 30.31 11.50
C LYS A 430 7.08 31.76 11.52
N ALA A 431 6.60 32.25 10.38
CA ALA A 431 6.11 33.64 10.28
C ALA A 431 4.83 33.84 11.09
N ILE A 432 3.88 32.93 11.05
CA ILE A 432 2.62 32.98 11.82
C ILE A 432 2.92 32.94 13.33
N LEU A 433 3.81 32.06 13.77
CA LEU A 433 4.18 31.97 15.19
C LEU A 433 4.83 33.27 15.69
N ALA A 434 5.71 33.87 14.89
CA ALA A 434 6.31 35.16 15.24
C ALA A 434 5.27 36.29 15.38
N ASP A 435 4.27 36.31 14.47
CA ASP A 435 3.19 37.30 14.54
C ASP A 435 2.24 37.04 15.73
N LEU A 436 1.96 35.78 16.05
CA LEU A 436 1.14 35.40 17.21
C LEU A 436 1.84 35.79 18.52
N GLU A 437 3.15 35.57 18.61
CA GLU A 437 3.97 36.00 19.76
C GLU A 437 3.97 37.52 19.91
N ALA A 438 4.21 38.24 18.83
CA ALA A 438 4.17 39.73 18.81
C ALA A 438 2.77 40.26 19.17
N GLY A 439 1.70 39.57 18.79
CA GLY A 439 0.33 39.93 19.14
C GLY A 439 -0.14 39.47 20.53
N GLY A 440 0.70 38.72 21.28
CA GLY A 440 0.33 38.17 22.58
C GLY A 440 -0.66 36.98 22.53
N PHE A 441 -0.77 36.31 21.37
CA PHE A 441 -1.65 35.17 21.15
C PHE A 441 -0.96 33.81 21.26
N LEU A 442 0.38 33.78 21.37
CA LEU A 442 1.14 32.57 21.66
C LEU A 442 1.42 32.52 23.17
N LYS A 443 0.86 31.51 23.84
CA LYS A 443 0.98 31.34 25.30
C LYS A 443 2.21 30.52 25.68
N GLU A 444 2.37 29.37 25.06
CA GLU A 444 3.37 28.37 25.42
C GLU A 444 3.74 27.49 24.22
N ILE A 445 4.94 26.91 24.24
CA ILE A 445 5.41 25.91 23.27
C ILE A 445 5.82 24.68 24.07
N GLU A 446 5.05 23.58 23.92
CA GLU A 446 5.31 22.30 24.58
C GLU A 446 5.97 21.35 23.57
N PRO A 447 7.21 20.85 23.82
CA PRO A 447 7.85 19.87 22.95
C PRO A 447 7.04 18.57 22.87
N LEU A 448 6.86 18.04 21.66
CA LEU A 448 6.10 16.84 21.41
C LEU A 448 6.83 15.95 20.39
N LYS A 449 6.87 14.65 20.65
CA LYS A 449 7.16 13.67 19.62
C LYS A 449 5.85 13.10 19.10
N HIS A 450 5.65 13.15 17.80
CA HIS A 450 4.43 12.66 17.18
C HIS A 450 4.71 12.00 15.84
N GLU A 451 3.81 11.11 15.44
CA GLU A 451 3.86 10.47 14.14
C GLU A 451 3.39 11.43 13.05
N VAL A 452 4.22 11.64 12.04
CA VAL A 452 3.92 12.47 10.87
C VAL A 452 3.77 11.57 9.66
N GLY A 453 2.64 11.69 8.96
CA GLY A 453 2.41 10.97 7.71
C GLY A 453 3.36 11.45 6.61
N THR A 454 4.00 10.51 5.95
CA THR A 454 4.91 10.76 4.82
C THR A 454 4.48 9.95 3.60
N CYS A 455 4.83 10.43 2.43
CA CYS A 455 4.57 9.74 1.18
C CYS A 455 5.56 8.57 1.02
N TYR A 456 5.08 7.34 0.89
CA TYR A 456 5.93 6.14 0.76
C TYR A 456 6.94 6.18 -0.42
N ARG A 457 6.79 7.13 -1.36
CA ARG A 457 7.60 7.24 -2.57
C ARG A 457 8.72 8.26 -2.47
N CYS A 458 8.40 9.44 -1.93
CA CYS A 458 9.35 10.57 -1.88
C CYS A 458 9.68 11.00 -0.45
N HIS A 459 9.07 10.37 0.55
CA HIS A 459 9.23 10.64 1.99
C HIS A 459 8.92 12.09 2.39
N SER A 460 8.28 12.87 1.49
CA SER A 460 7.77 14.19 1.83
C SER A 460 6.57 14.08 2.75
N THR A 461 6.43 15.01 3.68
CA THR A 461 5.23 15.12 4.53
C THR A 461 4.00 15.27 3.66
N ILE A 462 2.94 14.51 3.97
CA ILE A 462 1.65 14.64 3.31
C ILE A 462 0.87 15.79 3.91
N GLU A 463 0.06 16.44 3.07
CA GLU A 463 -0.87 17.49 3.48
C GLU A 463 -2.31 16.99 3.31
N PRO A 464 -3.05 16.70 4.40
CA PRO A 464 -4.47 16.46 4.29
C PRO A 464 -5.15 17.69 3.70
N MET A 465 -5.92 17.51 2.62
CA MET A 465 -6.66 18.60 2.02
C MET A 465 -7.93 18.13 1.32
N VAL A 466 -8.91 19.02 1.22
CA VAL A 466 -10.12 18.78 0.45
C VAL A 466 -9.83 18.93 -1.05
N SER A 467 -10.12 17.88 -1.80
CA SER A 467 -9.90 17.85 -3.26
C SER A 467 -11.01 17.11 -3.97
N LYS A 468 -11.29 17.54 -5.22
CA LYS A 468 -12.30 16.93 -6.08
C LYS A 468 -11.74 15.70 -6.77
N GLN A 469 -12.13 14.53 -6.31
CA GLN A 469 -11.61 13.25 -6.77
C GLN A 469 -12.75 12.27 -7.09
N TRP A 470 -12.41 11.13 -7.67
CA TRP A 470 -13.30 9.99 -7.79
C TRP A 470 -13.18 9.08 -6.58
N PHE A 471 -14.32 8.70 -6.01
CA PHE A 471 -14.41 7.87 -4.81
C PHE A 471 -15.31 6.66 -5.04
N VAL A 472 -14.98 5.58 -4.34
CA VAL A 472 -15.85 4.41 -4.16
C VAL A 472 -16.48 4.49 -2.78
N LYS A 473 -17.83 4.37 -2.70
CA LYS A 473 -18.57 4.25 -1.45
C LYS A 473 -18.24 2.91 -0.80
N MET A 474 -17.50 2.94 0.29
CA MET A 474 -17.01 1.71 0.93
C MET A 474 -17.98 1.09 1.92
N GLU A 475 -18.81 1.87 2.60
CA GLU A 475 -19.75 1.37 3.60
C GLU A 475 -20.67 0.25 3.08
N PRO A 476 -21.38 0.41 1.93
CA PRO A 476 -22.24 -0.64 1.41
C PRO A 476 -21.48 -1.91 0.99
N LEU A 477 -20.19 -1.80 0.70
CA LEU A 477 -19.32 -2.92 0.33
C LEU A 477 -18.72 -3.61 1.57
N ALA A 478 -18.40 -2.83 2.61
CA ALA A 478 -17.83 -3.34 3.86
C ALA A 478 -18.85 -4.12 4.68
N LYS A 479 -20.11 -3.67 4.73
CA LYS A 479 -21.15 -4.28 5.54
C LYS A 479 -21.34 -5.79 5.31
N PRO A 480 -21.58 -6.30 4.08
CA PRO A 480 -21.71 -7.73 3.86
C PRO A 480 -20.40 -8.51 4.13
N ALA A 481 -19.24 -7.90 3.94
CA ALA A 481 -17.96 -8.50 4.25
C ALA A 481 -17.75 -8.67 5.77
N ILE A 482 -18.16 -7.68 6.59
CA ILE A 482 -18.18 -7.76 8.05
C ILE A 482 -19.13 -8.89 8.49
N GLU A 483 -20.37 -8.89 7.97
CA GLU A 483 -21.38 -9.89 8.31
C GLU A 483 -20.92 -11.32 8.02
N SER A 484 -20.24 -11.57 6.90
CA SER A 484 -19.71 -12.91 6.54
C SER A 484 -18.67 -13.41 7.55
N VAL A 485 -17.85 -12.52 8.11
CA VAL A 485 -16.91 -12.88 9.17
C VAL A 485 -17.63 -13.10 10.50
N GLU A 486 -18.56 -12.24 10.86
CA GLU A 486 -19.35 -12.38 12.11
C GLU A 486 -20.20 -13.65 12.12
N LYS A 487 -20.73 -14.08 10.96
CA LYS A 487 -21.46 -15.35 10.78
C LYS A 487 -20.53 -16.58 10.70
N GLY A 488 -19.21 -16.38 10.65
CA GLY A 488 -18.23 -17.47 10.55
C GLY A 488 -18.15 -18.13 9.18
N GLU A 489 -18.71 -17.51 8.13
CA GLU A 489 -18.57 -17.94 6.74
C GLU A 489 -17.14 -17.75 6.24
N ILE A 490 -16.47 -16.67 6.70
CA ILE A 490 -15.05 -16.39 6.50
C ILE A 490 -14.33 -16.51 7.84
N LYS A 491 -13.24 -17.30 7.87
CA LYS A 491 -12.42 -17.50 9.06
C LYS A 491 -10.97 -17.17 8.78
N PHE A 492 -10.33 -16.46 9.69
CA PHE A 492 -8.90 -16.14 9.62
C PHE A 492 -8.07 -17.17 10.39
N VAL A 493 -6.97 -17.59 9.80
CA VAL A 493 -5.99 -18.48 10.43
C VAL A 493 -4.62 -17.81 10.40
N PRO A 494 -4.03 -17.51 11.56
CA PRO A 494 -4.57 -17.66 12.92
C PRO A 494 -5.67 -16.63 13.24
N GLU A 495 -6.54 -16.96 14.18
CA GLU A 495 -7.75 -16.19 14.54
C GLU A 495 -7.47 -14.74 14.96
N ARG A 496 -6.27 -14.46 15.48
CA ARG A 496 -5.85 -13.08 15.88
C ARG A 496 -6.02 -12.04 14.77
N PHE A 497 -5.95 -12.44 13.50
CA PHE A 497 -6.13 -11.53 12.37
C PHE A 497 -7.58 -11.10 12.13
N THR A 498 -8.56 -11.79 12.74
CA THR A 498 -9.96 -11.38 12.70
C THR A 498 -10.12 -9.97 13.27
N LYS A 499 -9.47 -9.68 14.42
CA LYS A 499 -9.53 -8.35 15.03
C LYS A 499 -8.98 -7.25 14.09
N ASN A 500 -7.85 -7.52 13.44
CA ASN A 500 -7.26 -6.56 12.51
C ASN A 500 -8.19 -6.30 11.31
N TYR A 501 -8.74 -7.38 10.73
CA TYR A 501 -9.70 -7.27 9.62
C TYR A 501 -10.94 -6.45 10.03
N MET A 502 -11.57 -6.79 11.18
CA MET A 502 -12.76 -6.09 11.65
C MET A 502 -12.50 -4.62 11.95
N ASN A 503 -11.32 -4.29 12.49
CA ASN A 503 -10.93 -2.90 12.74
C ASN A 503 -10.81 -2.12 11.42
N TRP A 504 -10.18 -2.67 10.40
CA TRP A 504 -10.09 -2.06 9.08
C TRP A 504 -11.46 -1.87 8.43
N MET A 505 -12.29 -2.90 8.45
CA MET A 505 -13.59 -2.87 7.77
C MET A 505 -14.60 -1.94 8.44
N LYS A 506 -14.60 -1.87 9.78
CA LYS A 506 -15.50 -0.99 10.55
C LYS A 506 -15.11 0.49 10.47
N ASN A 507 -13.84 0.78 10.25
CA ASN A 507 -13.32 2.15 10.16
C ASN A 507 -13.01 2.56 8.72
N THR A 508 -13.50 1.81 7.72
CA THR A 508 -13.22 2.13 6.32
C THR A 508 -13.91 3.42 5.91
N ARG A 509 -13.18 4.28 5.19
CA ARG A 509 -13.69 5.51 4.57
C ARG A 509 -13.86 5.29 3.07
N ASP A 510 -14.57 6.20 2.41
CA ASP A 510 -14.70 6.17 0.95
C ASP A 510 -13.32 6.20 0.29
N TRP A 511 -13.07 5.25 -0.61
CA TRP A 511 -11.77 5.05 -1.22
C TRP A 511 -11.56 6.02 -2.39
N CYS A 512 -10.56 6.89 -2.29
CA CYS A 512 -10.11 7.72 -3.40
C CYS A 512 -9.38 6.86 -4.45
N ILE A 513 -9.94 6.77 -5.65
CA ILE A 513 -9.38 5.99 -6.77
C ILE A 513 -8.63 6.84 -7.79
N SER A 514 -8.72 8.17 -7.70
CA SER A 514 -8.00 9.08 -8.59
C SER A 514 -6.52 9.16 -8.25
N ARG A 515 -5.70 9.31 -9.27
CA ARG A 515 -4.28 9.69 -9.16
C ARG A 515 -3.97 10.70 -10.25
N GLN A 516 -3.13 11.69 -9.93
CA GLN A 516 -2.63 12.68 -10.88
C GLN A 516 -1.24 12.23 -11.35
N LEU A 517 -1.10 12.02 -12.65
CA LEU A 517 0.09 11.51 -13.31
C LEU A 517 0.59 12.48 -14.38
#